data_e042f04f0759513954dae11ab3e72062
#
_entry.id   e042f04f0759513954dae11ab3e72062
#
_cell.length_a   1.000
_cell.length_b   1.000
_cell.length_c   1.000
_cell.angle_alpha   90.00
_cell.angle_beta   90.00
_cell.angle_gamma   90.00
#
_symmetry.space_group_name_H-M   'P 1'
#
loop_
_entity.id
_entity.type
_entity.pdbx_description
1 polymer ?
#
loop_
_entity_poly.entity_id
_entity_poly.type
_entity_poly.pdbx_seq_one_letter_code
_entity_poly.pdbx_strand_id
1 'polypeptide(L)'
;SLLNMKYYYLILLFFLIACDENNDDCCPIIDFGQREDLIIENTVFKISYNELKEQPNWIEYTVRDFVKVADRGNMDFYLEKNIKTSDDNDYYNNKWDKGHMAPAGSFTDSWSNLAKTFSFVNCALQVDNLNRGEWRELEEEVRSIARTSGPVKVRIELKFSNSSQVLETGATVPDGFYKFLTFTDNSKQCFYFEN
;
A
#
# COMPACT_ATOMS: atom_id res chain seq x y z
N SER A 1 27.81 28.95 -28.56
CA SER A 1 26.44 28.51 -28.72
C SER A 1 26.00 27.81 -27.43
N LEU A 2 25.28 28.53 -26.55
CA LEU A 2 24.75 28.04 -25.29
C LEU A 2 23.47 27.24 -25.57
N LEU A 3 23.50 25.93 -25.35
CA LEU A 3 22.29 25.11 -25.34
C LEU A 3 21.51 25.33 -24.04
N ASN A 4 20.34 25.95 -24.17
CA ASN A 4 19.33 26.05 -23.13
C ASN A 4 18.75 24.67 -22.87
N MET A 5 19.16 24.01 -21.78
CA MET A 5 18.42 22.90 -21.19
C MET A 5 17.25 23.46 -20.37
N LYS A 6 16.03 23.40 -20.92
CA LYS A 6 14.80 23.63 -20.19
C LYS A 6 14.54 22.44 -19.28
N TYR A 7 14.77 22.61 -18.00
CA TYR A 7 14.27 21.70 -16.99
C TYR A 7 12.74 21.88 -16.89
N TYR A 8 11.99 20.93 -17.41
CA TYR A 8 10.58 20.80 -17.09
C TYR A 8 10.49 20.26 -15.68
N TYR A 9 10.24 21.13 -14.71
CA TYR A 9 9.75 20.72 -13.41
C TYR A 9 8.31 20.23 -13.62
N LEU A 10 8.13 18.92 -13.60
CA LEU A 10 6.82 18.31 -13.45
C LEU A 10 6.35 18.66 -12.04
N ILE A 11 5.52 19.69 -11.91
CA ILE A 11 4.85 19.99 -10.64
C ILE A 11 3.78 18.89 -10.50
N LEU A 12 4.14 17.80 -9.79
CA LEU A 12 3.14 16.89 -9.23
C LEU A 12 2.32 17.73 -8.25
N LEU A 13 1.06 18.00 -8.61
CA LEU A 13 0.07 18.52 -7.69
C LEU A 13 -0.30 17.39 -6.70
N PHE A 14 0.56 17.14 -5.73
CA PHE A 14 0.11 16.47 -4.53
C PHE A 14 -0.92 17.40 -3.89
N PHE A 15 -2.13 16.92 -3.69
CA PHE A 15 -3.03 17.52 -2.71
C PHE A 15 -2.40 17.30 -1.32
N LEU A 16 -1.34 18.07 -1.06
CA LEU A 16 -0.89 18.30 0.30
C LEU A 16 -2.03 19.04 0.98
N ILE A 17 -2.73 18.39 1.89
CA ILE A 17 -3.47 19.11 2.91
C ILE A 17 -2.39 19.87 3.65
N ALA A 18 -2.25 21.19 3.33
CA ALA A 18 -1.29 22.05 3.98
C ALA A 18 -1.64 22.08 5.47
N CYS A 19 -0.75 21.56 6.29
CA CYS A 19 -0.87 21.63 7.72
C CYS A 19 -0.59 23.06 8.18
N ASP A 20 -1.43 23.57 9.06
CA ASP A 20 -1.14 24.80 9.80
C ASP A 20 0.01 24.51 10.78
N GLU A 21 1.03 25.38 10.83
CA GLU A 21 2.29 25.20 11.61
C GLU A 21 2.07 24.97 13.11
N ASN A 22 0.84 25.00 13.61
CA ASN A 22 0.48 24.83 15.01
C ASN A 22 -0.30 23.55 15.33
N ASN A 23 -0.47 22.62 14.38
CA ASN A 23 -1.21 21.39 14.61
C ASN A 23 -0.32 20.18 14.27
N ASP A 24 0.23 19.54 15.30
CA ASP A 24 1.14 18.38 15.19
C ASP A 24 0.52 17.14 14.54
N ASP A 25 -0.76 17.15 14.20
CA ASP A 25 -1.49 16.01 13.61
C ASP A 25 -2.21 16.44 12.32
N CYS A 26 -1.45 16.50 11.22
CA CYS A 26 -1.95 16.85 9.89
C CYS A 26 -2.87 15.77 9.27
N CYS A 27 -3.01 14.63 9.90
CA CYS A 27 -3.80 13.53 9.41
C CYS A 27 -5.26 13.67 9.87
N PRO A 28 -6.23 13.63 8.98
CA PRO A 28 -7.63 13.66 9.39
C PRO A 28 -7.94 12.46 10.29
N ILE A 29 -8.67 12.70 11.38
CA ILE A 29 -9.26 11.62 12.17
C ILE A 29 -10.40 11.04 11.33
N ILE A 30 -10.15 9.89 10.73
CA ILE A 30 -11.14 9.17 9.95
C ILE A 30 -11.64 8.00 10.80
N ASP A 31 -12.93 7.99 11.08
CA ASP A 31 -13.56 6.83 11.72
C ASP A 31 -13.85 5.76 10.66
N PHE A 32 -13.02 4.74 10.63
CA PHE A 32 -13.23 3.58 9.77
C PHE A 32 -14.16 2.52 10.42
N GLY A 33 -14.63 2.76 11.64
CA GLY A 33 -15.35 1.78 12.46
C GLY A 33 -14.44 0.63 12.95
N GLN A 34 -15.05 -0.32 13.66
CA GLN A 34 -14.35 -1.56 14.03
C GLN A 34 -14.28 -2.48 12.81
N ARG A 35 -13.06 -2.75 12.35
CA ARG A 35 -12.79 -3.62 11.19
C ARG A 35 -11.67 -4.60 11.54
N GLU A 36 -11.91 -5.39 12.60
CA GLU A 36 -11.00 -6.44 13.07
C GLU A 36 -11.60 -7.82 12.77
N ASP A 37 -11.83 -8.11 11.48
CA ASP A 37 -12.45 -9.38 11.08
C ASP A 37 -11.50 -10.56 11.32
N LEU A 38 -10.48 -10.71 10.49
CA LEU A 38 -9.44 -11.73 10.64
C LEU A 38 -8.08 -11.04 10.78
N ILE A 39 -7.45 -11.15 11.94
CA ILE A 39 -6.11 -10.59 12.16
C ILE A 39 -5.05 -11.60 11.75
N ILE A 40 -4.20 -11.20 10.82
CA ILE A 40 -3.05 -11.98 10.34
C ILE A 40 -1.78 -11.18 10.62
N GLU A 41 -0.84 -11.79 11.33
CA GLU A 41 0.42 -11.14 11.71
C GLU A 41 1.60 -12.04 11.39
N ASN A 42 2.64 -11.47 10.80
CA ASN A 42 3.90 -12.14 10.51
C ASN A 42 5.08 -11.16 10.63
N THR A 43 6.28 -11.53 10.19
CA THR A 43 7.48 -10.68 10.31
C THR A 43 7.48 -9.46 9.38
N VAL A 44 6.55 -9.38 8.43
CA VAL A 44 6.48 -8.31 7.42
C VAL A 44 5.37 -7.34 7.76
N PHE A 45 4.18 -7.84 8.09
CA PHE A 45 2.99 -7.02 8.28
C PHE A 45 2.04 -7.59 9.32
N LYS A 46 1.14 -6.73 9.77
CA LYS A 46 -0.09 -7.07 10.47
C LYS A 46 -1.27 -6.56 9.64
N ILE A 47 -2.23 -7.42 9.37
CA ILE A 47 -3.41 -7.13 8.52
C ILE A 47 -4.69 -7.47 9.27
N SER A 48 -5.72 -6.61 9.15
CA SER A 48 -7.11 -7.01 9.31
C SER A 48 -7.66 -7.35 7.93
N TYR A 49 -8.09 -8.58 7.74
CA TYR A 49 -8.58 -9.11 6.48
C TYR A 49 -10.08 -9.41 6.55
N ASN A 50 -10.82 -9.04 5.51
CA ASN A 50 -12.25 -9.28 5.39
C ASN A 50 -12.54 -10.33 4.32
N GLU A 51 -12.87 -11.55 4.75
CA GLU A 51 -13.16 -12.68 3.85
C GLU A 51 -14.45 -12.50 3.04
N LEU A 52 -15.40 -11.66 3.51
CA LEU A 52 -16.62 -11.35 2.75
C LEU A 52 -16.35 -10.40 1.59
N LYS A 53 -15.40 -9.50 1.75
CA LYS A 53 -14.94 -8.59 0.70
C LYS A 53 -13.81 -9.18 -0.13
N GLU A 54 -13.14 -10.20 0.40
CA GLU A 54 -11.91 -10.78 -0.16
C GLU A 54 -10.80 -9.73 -0.33
N GLN A 55 -10.74 -8.80 0.63
CA GLN A 55 -9.82 -7.67 0.63
C GLN A 55 -9.33 -7.35 2.06
N PRO A 56 -8.14 -6.76 2.22
CA PRO A 56 -7.74 -6.16 3.49
C PRO A 56 -8.73 -5.06 3.92
N ASN A 57 -8.99 -4.95 5.23
CA ASN A 57 -9.54 -3.72 5.78
C ASN A 57 -8.45 -2.68 5.98
N TRP A 58 -7.34 -3.13 6.60
CA TRP A 58 -6.16 -2.33 6.83
C TRP A 58 -4.90 -3.20 6.94
N ILE A 59 -3.75 -2.58 6.77
CA ILE A 59 -2.45 -3.19 6.97
C ILE A 59 -1.48 -2.24 7.64
N GLU A 60 -0.62 -2.79 8.49
CA GLU A 60 0.51 -2.10 9.12
C GLU A 60 1.82 -2.81 8.84
N TYR A 61 2.85 -2.05 8.53
CA TYR A 61 4.22 -2.55 8.36
C TYR A 61 5.25 -1.45 8.63
N THR A 62 6.52 -1.82 8.69
CA THR A 62 7.61 -0.85 8.88
C THR A 62 8.64 -1.02 7.78
N VAL A 63 8.88 0.05 7.03
CA VAL A 63 9.97 0.12 6.05
C VAL A 63 11.26 0.50 6.78
N ARG A 64 12.33 -0.28 6.52
CA ARG A 64 13.66 -0.07 7.13
C ARG A 64 14.72 -0.06 6.04
N ASP A 65 15.88 0.50 6.36
CA ASP A 65 17.08 0.26 5.57
C ASP A 65 17.60 -1.17 5.81
N PHE A 66 18.05 -1.81 4.75
CA PHE A 66 18.63 -3.16 4.79
C PHE A 66 19.52 -3.42 3.56
N VAL A 67 20.36 -4.44 3.67
CA VAL A 67 21.07 -4.96 2.51
C VAL A 67 20.16 -5.89 1.72
N LYS A 68 19.97 -5.62 0.44
CA LYS A 68 19.17 -6.47 -0.44
C LYS A 68 19.81 -7.87 -0.56
N VAL A 69 19.06 -8.91 -0.23
CA VAL A 69 19.45 -10.33 -0.27
C VAL A 69 18.64 -11.11 -1.28
N ALA A 70 17.34 -10.78 -1.41
CA ALA A 70 16.39 -11.49 -2.25
C ALA A 70 15.99 -10.66 -3.47
N ASP A 71 15.64 -11.35 -4.56
CA ASP A 71 15.06 -10.73 -5.76
C ASP A 71 13.72 -11.36 -6.09
N ARG A 72 12.78 -10.55 -6.60
CA ARG A 72 11.44 -11.01 -6.94
C ARG A 72 11.46 -12.19 -7.94
N GLY A 73 12.34 -12.14 -8.96
CA GLY A 73 12.34 -13.14 -10.02
C GLY A 73 10.95 -13.34 -10.62
N ASN A 74 10.54 -14.60 -10.71
CA ASN A 74 9.21 -15.03 -11.20
C ASN A 74 8.21 -15.32 -10.07
N MET A 75 8.38 -14.72 -8.88
CA MET A 75 7.39 -14.88 -7.80
C MET A 75 6.02 -14.34 -8.23
N ASP A 76 4.99 -15.11 -7.95
CA ASP A 76 3.59 -14.73 -8.13
C ASP A 76 2.84 -14.90 -6.82
N PHE A 77 1.64 -14.34 -6.73
CA PHE A 77 0.82 -14.41 -5.53
C PHE A 77 0.35 -15.85 -5.24
N TYR A 78 0.26 -16.17 -3.97
CA TYR A 78 -0.21 -17.46 -3.47
C TYR A 78 -1.38 -17.31 -2.50
N LEU A 79 -2.23 -18.31 -2.46
CA LEU A 79 -3.37 -18.41 -1.56
C LEU A 79 -2.93 -18.86 -0.17
N GLU A 80 -3.43 -18.21 0.86
CA GLU A 80 -3.30 -18.70 2.23
C GLU A 80 -4.28 -19.84 2.50
N LYS A 81 -3.80 -20.85 3.22
CA LYS A 81 -4.64 -21.99 3.58
C LYS A 81 -5.75 -21.55 4.54
N ASN A 82 -7.00 -21.94 4.22
CA ASN A 82 -8.19 -21.70 5.02
C ASN A 82 -8.58 -20.20 5.18
N ILE A 83 -8.10 -19.34 4.30
CA ILE A 83 -8.55 -17.95 4.23
C ILE A 83 -9.14 -17.72 2.85
N LYS A 84 -10.37 -17.21 2.81
CA LYS A 84 -10.99 -16.82 1.55
C LYS A 84 -10.45 -15.46 1.13
N THR A 85 -9.64 -15.44 0.08
CA THR A 85 -9.06 -14.22 -0.48
C THR A 85 -9.48 -14.03 -1.94
N SER A 86 -9.23 -12.84 -2.49
CA SER A 86 -9.15 -12.69 -3.94
C SER A 86 -8.12 -13.68 -4.50
N ASP A 87 -8.28 -14.03 -5.76
CA ASP A 87 -7.41 -14.95 -6.48
C ASP A 87 -7.14 -14.46 -7.92
N ASP A 88 -6.45 -15.24 -8.73
CA ASP A 88 -6.10 -14.86 -10.10
C ASP A 88 -7.31 -14.54 -10.98
N ASN A 89 -8.49 -15.12 -10.70
CA ASN A 89 -9.68 -14.86 -11.49
C ASN A 89 -10.21 -13.44 -11.30
N ASP A 90 -10.01 -12.84 -10.11
CA ASP A 90 -10.41 -11.45 -9.82
C ASP A 90 -9.64 -10.42 -10.63
N TYR A 91 -8.47 -10.81 -11.14
CA TYR A 91 -7.56 -9.94 -11.91
C TYR A 91 -7.52 -10.29 -13.40
N TYR A 92 -8.24 -11.32 -13.79
CA TYR A 92 -8.18 -11.80 -15.18
C TYR A 92 -9.03 -10.93 -16.10
N ASN A 93 -8.43 -10.47 -17.20
CA ASN A 93 -9.08 -9.72 -18.29
C ASN A 93 -9.88 -8.48 -17.83
N ASN A 94 -9.35 -7.75 -16.87
CA ASN A 94 -9.93 -6.50 -16.38
C ASN A 94 -8.83 -5.44 -16.11
N LYS A 95 -9.21 -4.29 -15.55
CA LYS A 95 -8.31 -3.16 -15.31
C LYS A 95 -7.55 -3.23 -13.96
N TRP A 96 -7.80 -4.27 -13.16
CA TRP A 96 -7.25 -4.35 -11.82
C TRP A 96 -5.90 -5.05 -11.82
N ASP A 97 -4.91 -4.40 -11.22
CA ASP A 97 -3.62 -5.00 -10.88
C ASP A 97 -3.72 -5.70 -9.53
N LYS A 98 -2.88 -6.73 -9.32
CA LYS A 98 -2.59 -7.31 -8.01
C LYS A 98 -1.76 -6.30 -7.22
N GLY A 99 -2.42 -5.33 -6.57
CA GLY A 99 -1.77 -4.26 -5.82
C GLY A 99 -1.21 -4.75 -4.49
N HIS A 100 0.11 -4.72 -4.31
CA HIS A 100 0.71 -4.98 -3.00
C HIS A 100 0.35 -3.88 -2.01
N MET A 101 -0.13 -4.23 -0.82
CA MET A 101 -0.30 -3.27 0.26
C MET A 101 1.03 -3.06 1.00
N ALA A 102 1.69 -4.12 1.49
CA ALA A 102 3.09 -4.10 1.89
C ALA A 102 3.96 -4.43 0.67
N PRO A 103 4.74 -3.46 0.14
CA PRO A 103 5.40 -3.61 -1.16
C PRO A 103 6.59 -4.56 -1.11
N ALA A 104 6.70 -5.44 -2.10
CA ALA A 104 7.78 -6.42 -2.23
C ALA A 104 9.18 -5.78 -2.15
N GLY A 105 9.36 -4.60 -2.78
CA GLY A 105 10.63 -3.88 -2.79
C GLY A 105 11.13 -3.40 -1.41
N SER A 106 10.24 -3.35 -0.41
CA SER A 106 10.59 -2.96 0.96
C SER A 106 10.95 -4.14 1.88
N PHE A 107 10.95 -5.38 1.36
CA PHE A 107 11.17 -6.60 2.14
C PHE A 107 12.06 -7.61 1.42
N THR A 108 13.08 -7.10 0.72
CA THR A 108 14.09 -7.91 0.01
C THR A 108 15.32 -8.24 0.88
N ASP A 109 15.23 -8.02 2.18
CA ASP A 109 16.24 -8.39 3.20
C ASP A 109 16.38 -9.90 3.38
N SER A 110 15.35 -10.66 3.04
CA SER A 110 15.38 -12.13 3.01
C SER A 110 14.36 -12.71 2.04
N TRP A 111 14.61 -13.92 1.55
CA TRP A 111 13.67 -14.68 0.72
C TRP A 111 12.35 -14.95 1.44
N SER A 112 12.40 -15.21 2.75
CA SER A 112 11.22 -15.46 3.59
C SER A 112 10.33 -14.22 3.69
N ASN A 113 10.89 -13.03 3.92
CA ASN A 113 10.13 -11.79 4.01
C ASN A 113 9.56 -11.39 2.65
N LEU A 114 10.38 -11.48 1.59
CA LEU A 114 9.92 -11.21 0.24
C LEU A 114 8.75 -12.12 -0.16
N ALA A 115 8.84 -13.43 0.10
CA ALA A 115 7.77 -14.37 -0.22
C ALA A 115 6.45 -14.02 0.49
N LYS A 116 6.48 -13.56 1.74
CA LYS A 116 5.27 -13.17 2.49
C LYS A 116 4.53 -12.01 1.84
N THR A 117 5.23 -11.11 1.13
CA THR A 117 4.56 -10.01 0.43
C THR A 117 3.70 -10.49 -0.73
N PHE A 118 3.93 -11.70 -1.25
CA PHE A 118 3.16 -12.31 -2.34
C PHE A 118 1.96 -13.16 -1.87
N SER A 119 1.58 -13.06 -0.60
CA SER A 119 0.30 -13.63 -0.14
C SER A 119 -0.88 -12.78 -0.66
N PHE A 120 -1.96 -13.42 -1.14
CA PHE A 120 -3.17 -12.73 -1.54
C PHE A 120 -3.83 -11.94 -0.39
N VAL A 121 -3.55 -12.25 0.88
CA VAL A 121 -4.01 -11.41 2.00
C VAL A 121 -3.37 -10.02 1.98
N ASN A 122 -2.21 -9.86 1.35
CA ASN A 122 -1.49 -8.60 1.14
C ASN A 122 -1.83 -7.93 -0.20
N CYS A 123 -2.81 -8.44 -0.93
CA CYS A 123 -3.17 -8.00 -2.26
C CYS A 123 -4.51 -7.27 -2.25
N ALA A 124 -4.62 -6.17 -2.99
CA ALA A 124 -5.87 -5.48 -3.21
C ALA A 124 -6.12 -5.24 -4.70
N LEU A 125 -7.40 -5.20 -5.07
CA LEU A 125 -7.83 -4.78 -6.40
C LEU A 125 -7.51 -3.29 -6.57
N GLN A 126 -6.48 -2.97 -7.32
CA GLN A 126 -5.97 -1.62 -7.52
C GLN A 126 -5.94 -1.29 -9.01
N VAL A 127 -6.45 -0.11 -9.40
CA VAL A 127 -6.41 0.30 -10.80
C VAL A 127 -4.95 0.43 -11.25
N ASP A 128 -4.65 -0.02 -12.46
CA ASP A 128 -3.29 -0.16 -12.98
C ASP A 128 -2.51 1.16 -13.00
N ASN A 129 -3.14 2.27 -13.38
CA ASN A 129 -2.51 3.59 -13.41
C ASN A 129 -2.09 4.05 -12.01
N LEU A 130 -2.89 3.79 -10.97
CA LEU A 130 -2.53 4.09 -9.59
C LEU A 130 -1.37 3.19 -9.14
N ASN A 131 -1.53 1.86 -9.29
CA ASN A 131 -0.53 0.89 -8.83
C ASN A 131 0.84 1.11 -9.47
N ARG A 132 0.88 1.40 -10.77
CA ARG A 132 2.12 1.59 -11.54
C ARG A 132 2.65 3.04 -11.52
N GLY A 133 1.83 4.00 -11.08
CA GLY A 133 2.12 5.44 -10.98
C GLY A 133 2.39 5.90 -9.55
N GLU A 134 1.53 6.79 -9.05
CA GLU A 134 1.69 7.50 -7.77
C GLU A 134 1.90 6.60 -6.56
N TRP A 135 1.23 5.45 -6.53
CA TRP A 135 1.40 4.47 -5.45
C TRP A 135 2.82 3.95 -5.37
N ARG A 136 3.37 3.52 -6.52
CA ARG A 136 4.75 3.05 -6.63
C ARG A 136 5.76 4.16 -6.34
N GLU A 137 5.51 5.39 -6.80
CA GLU A 137 6.39 6.54 -6.57
C GLU A 137 6.49 6.85 -5.08
N LEU A 138 5.36 6.86 -4.35
CA LEU A 138 5.36 7.05 -2.89
C LEU A 138 6.09 5.89 -2.18
N GLU A 139 5.96 4.65 -2.63
CA GLU A 139 6.72 3.53 -2.07
C GLU A 139 8.23 3.69 -2.24
N GLU A 140 8.68 4.20 -3.38
CA GLU A 140 10.08 4.49 -3.65
C GLU A 140 10.60 5.62 -2.75
N GLU A 141 9.80 6.66 -2.56
CA GLU A 141 10.10 7.76 -1.63
C GLU A 141 10.20 7.27 -0.19
N VAL A 142 9.25 6.49 0.30
CA VAL A 142 9.28 5.89 1.66
C VAL A 142 10.53 5.05 1.88
N ARG A 143 10.95 4.25 0.88
CA ARG A 143 12.22 3.51 0.95
C ARG A 143 13.43 4.44 1.01
N SER A 144 13.39 5.56 0.28
CA SER A 144 14.46 6.56 0.31
C SER A 144 14.57 7.22 1.67
N ILE A 145 13.44 7.62 2.26
CA ILE A 145 13.38 8.18 3.62
C ILE A 145 13.89 7.17 4.64
N ALA A 146 13.46 5.91 4.54
CA ALA A 146 13.90 4.86 5.46
C ALA A 146 15.43 4.67 5.45
N ARG A 147 16.09 4.83 4.29
CA ARG A 147 17.56 4.77 4.16
C ARG A 147 18.28 5.98 4.76
N THR A 148 17.69 7.16 4.69
CA THR A 148 18.36 8.42 5.05
C THR A 148 18.01 8.94 6.44
N SER A 149 16.78 8.67 6.90
CA SER A 149 16.20 9.29 8.09
C SER A 149 15.71 8.28 9.13
N GLY A 150 15.82 6.98 8.82
CA GLY A 150 15.44 5.90 9.71
C GLY A 150 14.06 5.29 9.41
N PRO A 151 13.63 4.30 10.18
CA PRO A 151 12.43 3.52 9.91
C PRO A 151 11.17 4.36 9.75
N VAL A 152 10.34 4.00 8.76
CA VAL A 152 9.02 4.59 8.53
C VAL A 152 7.94 3.56 8.83
N LYS A 153 7.06 3.84 9.79
CA LYS A 153 5.86 3.03 10.02
C LYS A 153 4.80 3.45 9.01
N VAL A 154 4.19 2.46 8.36
CA VAL A 154 3.15 2.67 7.37
C VAL A 154 1.89 1.96 7.82
N ARG A 155 0.76 2.67 7.77
CA ARG A 155 -0.58 2.10 7.88
C ARG A 155 -1.36 2.44 6.62
N ILE A 156 -2.04 1.45 6.06
CA ILE A 156 -2.93 1.62 4.93
C ILE A 156 -4.33 1.19 5.37
N GLU A 157 -5.33 2.02 5.05
CA GLU A 157 -6.75 1.73 5.26
C GLU A 157 -7.44 1.69 3.91
N LEU A 158 -8.13 0.61 3.60
CA LEU A 158 -8.93 0.51 2.39
C LEU A 158 -10.31 1.11 2.65
N LYS A 159 -10.73 2.00 1.78
CA LYS A 159 -12.06 2.63 1.84
C LYS A 159 -13.07 1.80 1.06
N PHE A 160 -14.19 1.52 1.69
CA PHE A 160 -15.34 0.88 1.06
C PHE A 160 -16.60 1.69 1.39
N SER A 161 -17.56 1.69 0.47
CA SER A 161 -18.91 2.25 0.66
C SER A 161 -19.97 1.21 0.31
N ASN A 162 -21.22 1.56 0.53
CA ASN A 162 -22.34 0.69 0.13
C ASN A 162 -22.48 0.57 -1.40
N SER A 163 -21.81 1.44 -2.15
CA SER A 163 -21.77 1.46 -3.62
C SER A 163 -20.49 0.89 -4.21
N SER A 164 -19.56 0.40 -3.39
CA SER A 164 -18.33 -0.24 -3.88
C SER A 164 -18.67 -1.39 -4.81
N GLN A 165 -17.98 -1.45 -5.95
CA GLN A 165 -18.18 -2.50 -6.95
C GLN A 165 -17.85 -3.87 -6.35
N VAL A 166 -18.73 -4.84 -6.56
CA VAL A 166 -18.45 -6.26 -6.31
C VAL A 166 -18.27 -6.93 -7.65
N LEU A 167 -17.16 -7.66 -7.82
CA LEU A 167 -16.89 -8.43 -9.02
C LEU A 167 -17.81 -9.66 -9.09
N GLU A 168 -18.03 -10.21 -10.27
CA GLU A 168 -18.79 -11.46 -10.44
C GLU A 168 -18.17 -12.65 -9.70
N THR A 169 -16.86 -12.60 -9.48
CA THR A 169 -16.07 -13.57 -8.70
C THR A 169 -16.30 -13.47 -7.21
N GLY A 170 -16.78 -12.33 -6.69
CA GLY A 170 -17.12 -12.10 -5.28
C GLY A 170 -16.29 -11.01 -4.60
N ALA A 171 -15.09 -10.74 -5.08
CA ALA A 171 -14.22 -9.74 -4.47
C ALA A 171 -14.78 -8.32 -4.60
N THR A 172 -14.67 -7.51 -3.54
CA THR A 172 -15.13 -6.13 -3.50
C THR A 172 -14.00 -5.18 -3.84
N VAL A 173 -14.19 -4.31 -4.82
CA VAL A 173 -13.21 -3.30 -5.20
C VAL A 173 -13.21 -2.17 -4.17
N PRO A 174 -12.06 -1.81 -3.57
CA PRO A 174 -11.96 -0.62 -2.73
C PRO A 174 -12.26 0.66 -3.52
N ASP A 175 -12.95 1.62 -2.91
CA ASP A 175 -13.18 2.94 -3.51
C ASP A 175 -11.91 3.80 -3.49
N GLY A 176 -10.95 3.47 -2.62
CA GLY A 176 -9.69 4.18 -2.48
C GLY A 176 -8.87 3.68 -1.29
N PHE A 177 -7.72 4.32 -1.10
CA PHE A 177 -6.73 3.94 -0.10
C PHE A 177 -6.25 5.17 0.66
N TYR A 178 -6.30 5.11 1.98
CA TYR A 178 -5.57 6.05 2.85
C TYR A 178 -4.22 5.42 3.22
N LYS A 179 -3.14 6.17 3.09
CA LYS A 179 -1.80 5.75 3.49
C LYS A 179 -1.24 6.75 4.49
N PHE A 180 -0.97 6.27 5.69
CA PHE A 180 -0.42 7.05 6.80
C PHE A 180 1.02 6.66 7.02
N LEU A 181 1.90 7.63 7.05
CA LEU A 181 3.32 7.47 7.37
C LEU A 181 3.58 8.06 8.75
N THR A 182 4.33 7.36 9.58
CA THR A 182 4.82 7.88 10.86
C THR A 182 6.33 7.74 10.89
N PHE A 183 7.02 8.86 11.08
CA PHE A 183 8.47 8.96 11.08
C PHE A 183 9.06 8.76 12.47
N THR A 184 10.39 8.74 12.58
CA THR A 184 11.12 8.48 13.82
C THR A 184 10.94 9.57 14.87
N ASP A 185 10.67 10.80 14.46
CA ASP A 185 10.34 11.96 15.30
C ASP A 185 8.86 12.02 15.70
N ASN A 186 8.07 11.02 15.36
CA ASN A 186 6.62 10.92 15.49
C ASN A 186 5.81 11.87 14.62
N SER A 187 6.43 12.63 13.73
CA SER A 187 5.70 13.38 12.71
C SER A 187 4.95 12.42 11.77
N LYS A 188 3.86 12.90 11.19
CA LYS A 188 2.99 12.08 10.34
C LYS A 188 2.72 12.75 8.99
N GLN A 189 2.52 11.92 7.98
CA GLN A 189 1.99 12.33 6.68
C GLN A 189 0.85 11.39 6.27
N CYS A 190 -0.13 11.93 5.55
CA CYS A 190 -1.29 11.20 5.10
C CYS A 190 -1.53 11.47 3.62
N PHE A 191 -1.89 10.40 2.92
CA PHE A 191 -2.21 10.42 1.50
C PHE A 191 -3.54 9.71 1.29
N TYR A 192 -4.33 10.20 0.35
CA TYR A 192 -5.52 9.52 -0.15
C TYR A 192 -5.38 9.30 -1.65
N PHE A 193 -5.66 8.07 -2.09
CA PHE A 193 -5.68 7.68 -3.49
C PHE A 193 -7.07 7.14 -3.83
N GLU A 194 -7.70 7.71 -4.82
CA GLU A 194 -8.91 7.15 -5.41
C GLU A 194 -8.53 5.93 -6.27
N ASN A 195 -9.40 4.91 -6.29
CA ASN A 195 -9.10 3.66 -6.99
C ASN A 195 -9.84 3.54 -8.33
#